data_4c3dacadb121cec553d43016791a4a8b
#
_entry.id   4c3dacadb121cec553d43016791a4a8b
#
_cell.length_a   1.000
_cell.length_b   1.000
_cell.length_c   1.000
_cell.angle_alpha   90.00
_cell.angle_beta   90.00
_cell.angle_gamma   90.00
#
_symmetry.space_group_name_H-M   'P 1'
#
loop_
_entity.id
_entity.type
_entity.pdbx_description
1 polymer ?
#
loop_
_entity_poly.entity_id
_entity_poly.type
_entity_poly.pdbx_seq_one_letter_code
_entity_poly.pdbx_strand_id
1 'polypeptide(L)'
;FGKLLCPSTEPDTVRFDNIHFDEKRPANVIEAAASGAGLGFQIACAVGAMLIAFIGLIALLNGAVGGLADWMGFPGVSMETLLGKAFGPLAYMLGVSSEHATFAGNLIGQKLILNEFVAYVGLAPYLADPAKVAAAGLTVIDPKTLAILSFALCGFANISSIAILAGSFASVAPHL
;
A
#
# COMPACT_ATOMS: atom_id res chain seq x y z
N PHE A 1 20.92 -4.63 -2.65
CA PHE A 1 20.15 -5.23 -3.76
C PHE A 1 20.31 -4.41 -5.05
N GLY A 2 20.21 -3.06 -5.05
CA GLY A 2 20.37 -2.23 -6.25
C GLY A 2 21.67 -2.50 -7.00
N LYS A 3 22.81 -2.54 -6.31
CA LYS A 3 24.12 -2.87 -6.91
C LYS A 3 24.25 -4.31 -7.42
N LEU A 4 23.39 -5.24 -6.99
CA LEU A 4 23.32 -6.60 -7.51
C LEU A 4 22.53 -6.70 -8.82
N LEU A 5 21.47 -5.88 -8.94
CA LEU A 5 20.61 -5.83 -10.12
C LEU A 5 21.19 -4.92 -11.22
N CYS A 6 21.83 -3.84 -10.83
CA CYS A 6 22.48 -2.89 -11.74
C CYS A 6 23.84 -2.47 -11.14
N PRO A 7 24.90 -3.22 -11.41
CA PRO A 7 26.23 -2.92 -10.86
C PRO A 7 26.75 -1.60 -11.46
N SER A 8 27.10 -0.67 -10.57
CA SER A 8 27.78 0.56 -10.97
C SER A 8 29.22 0.25 -11.36
N THR A 9 29.64 0.74 -12.51
CA THR A 9 31.04 0.64 -12.98
C THR A 9 31.89 1.82 -12.52
N GLU A 10 31.25 2.85 -11.96
CA GLU A 10 31.95 4.02 -11.42
C GLU A 10 32.26 3.86 -9.93
N PRO A 11 33.43 4.34 -9.46
CA PRO A 11 33.74 4.32 -8.04
C PRO A 11 32.79 5.22 -7.26
N ASP A 12 32.36 4.78 -6.06
CA ASP A 12 31.52 5.56 -5.17
C ASP A 12 32.22 6.88 -4.80
N THR A 13 31.78 7.99 -5.38
CA THR A 13 32.33 9.33 -5.14
C THR A 13 31.70 10.00 -3.92
N VAL A 14 30.56 9.48 -3.46
CA VAL A 14 29.84 10.04 -2.31
C VAL A 14 30.39 9.42 -1.02
N ARG A 15 31.14 10.22 -0.24
CA ARG A 15 31.51 9.90 1.14
C ARG A 15 30.53 10.58 2.09
N PHE A 16 30.21 9.90 3.20
CA PHE A 16 29.32 10.46 4.23
C PHE A 16 29.81 11.82 4.77
N ASP A 17 31.10 12.07 4.73
CA ASP A 17 31.73 13.33 5.17
C ASP A 17 31.38 14.53 4.26
N ASN A 18 30.91 14.29 3.02
CA ASN A 18 30.60 15.33 2.03
C ASN A 18 29.07 15.61 1.93
N ILE A 19 28.26 15.00 2.77
CA ILE A 19 26.80 15.23 2.76
C ILE A 19 26.54 16.50 3.59
N HIS A 20 26.31 17.61 2.90
CA HIS A 20 25.79 18.83 3.51
C HIS A 20 24.28 18.78 3.51
N PHE A 21 23.68 18.73 4.68
CA PHE A 21 22.24 18.94 4.84
C PHE A 21 21.98 20.45 4.82
N ASP A 22 21.39 20.95 3.76
CA ASP A 22 20.97 22.37 3.65
C ASP A 22 19.77 22.72 4.54
N GLU A 23 19.29 21.81 5.36
CA GLU A 23 18.21 22.06 6.30
C GLU A 23 18.69 22.99 7.42
N LYS A 24 18.00 24.11 7.58
CA LYS A 24 18.19 25.00 8.74
C LYS A 24 17.95 24.20 10.01
N ARG A 25 19.01 23.99 10.78
CA ARG A 25 18.89 23.36 12.10
C ARG A 25 18.01 24.23 12.99
N PRO A 26 17.00 23.65 13.65
CA PRO A 26 16.16 24.42 14.59
C PRO A 26 17.04 25.02 15.73
N ALA A 27 16.75 26.25 16.10
CA ALA A 27 17.55 26.97 17.08
C ALA A 27 17.42 26.39 18.52
N ASN A 28 16.32 25.71 18.80
CA ASN A 28 16.05 25.09 20.10
C ASN A 28 15.04 23.93 19.97
N VAL A 29 14.89 23.17 21.06
CA VAL A 29 14.00 22.02 21.15
C VAL A 29 12.53 22.38 20.89
N ILE A 30 12.09 23.57 21.30
CA ILE A 30 10.70 24.00 21.09
C ILE A 30 10.42 24.25 19.61
N GLU A 31 11.35 24.91 18.93
CA GLU A 31 11.27 25.14 17.48
C GLU A 31 11.31 23.83 16.71
N ALA A 32 12.17 22.89 17.11
CA ALA A 32 12.23 21.55 16.52
C ALA A 32 10.88 20.81 16.68
N ALA A 33 10.30 20.86 17.87
CA ALA A 33 9.01 20.23 18.15
C ALA A 33 7.88 20.89 17.35
N ALA A 34 7.84 22.22 17.26
CA ALA A 34 6.84 22.96 16.51
C ALA A 34 6.93 22.66 14.99
N SER A 35 8.15 22.67 14.44
CA SER A 35 8.39 22.34 13.03
C SER A 35 8.02 20.89 12.73
N GLY A 36 8.40 19.96 13.60
CA GLY A 36 8.05 18.55 13.47
C GLY A 36 6.55 18.30 13.53
N ALA A 37 5.84 18.97 14.44
CA ALA A 37 4.39 18.89 14.54
C ALA A 37 3.70 19.46 13.28
N GLY A 38 4.18 20.58 12.76
CA GLY A 38 3.67 21.19 11.53
C GLY A 38 3.85 20.28 10.31
N LEU A 39 5.05 19.72 10.15
CA LEU A 39 5.34 18.75 9.08
C LEU A 39 4.49 17.49 9.22
N GLY A 40 4.38 16.94 10.42
CA GLY A 40 3.55 15.77 10.70
C GLY A 40 2.08 15.99 10.35
N PHE A 41 1.53 17.17 10.68
CA PHE A 41 0.17 17.53 10.31
C PHE A 41 -0.03 17.64 8.80
N GLN A 42 0.91 18.25 8.07
CA GLN A 42 0.86 18.32 6.61
C GLN A 42 0.86 16.95 5.98
N ILE A 43 1.73 16.04 6.45
CA ILE A 43 1.79 14.65 5.98
C ILE A 43 0.49 13.94 6.29
N ALA A 44 -0.07 14.07 7.48
CA ALA A 44 -1.34 13.45 7.85
C ALA A 44 -2.51 13.92 6.96
N CYS A 45 -2.59 15.23 6.68
CA CYS A 45 -3.57 15.79 5.75
C CYS A 45 -3.39 15.26 4.33
N ALA A 46 -2.15 15.19 3.84
CA ALA A 46 -1.85 14.67 2.51
C ALA A 46 -2.23 13.18 2.39
N VAL A 47 -1.92 12.37 3.39
CA VAL A 47 -2.32 10.96 3.45
C VAL A 47 -3.83 10.82 3.49
N GLY A 48 -4.53 11.61 4.33
CA GLY A 48 -6.00 11.61 4.41
C GLY A 48 -6.65 11.96 3.07
N ALA A 49 -6.17 13.00 2.39
CA ALA A 49 -6.66 13.39 1.06
C ALA A 49 -6.43 12.28 0.01
N MET A 50 -5.25 11.66 0.03
CA MET A 50 -4.93 10.55 -0.87
C MET A 50 -5.86 9.36 -0.64
N LEU A 51 -6.17 9.03 0.62
CA LEU A 51 -7.10 7.95 0.94
C LEU A 51 -8.50 8.20 0.40
N ILE A 52 -9.04 9.39 0.59
CA ILE A 52 -10.37 9.76 0.07
C ILE A 52 -10.36 9.61 -1.46
N ALA A 53 -9.33 10.09 -2.12
CA ALA A 53 -9.19 9.99 -3.58
C ALA A 53 -9.14 8.53 -4.05
N PHE A 54 -8.35 7.67 -3.39
CA PHE A 54 -8.24 6.26 -3.77
C PHE A 54 -9.51 5.46 -3.48
N ILE A 55 -10.17 5.69 -2.34
CA ILE A 55 -11.46 5.05 -2.04
C ILE A 55 -12.50 5.45 -3.09
N GLY A 56 -12.55 6.73 -3.46
CA GLY A 56 -13.43 7.21 -4.53
C GLY A 56 -13.10 6.58 -5.89
N LEU A 57 -11.82 6.44 -6.22
CA LEU A 57 -11.37 5.79 -7.46
C LEU A 57 -11.76 4.32 -7.50
N ILE A 58 -11.60 3.58 -6.40
CA ILE A 58 -12.04 2.18 -6.30
C ILE A 58 -13.54 2.06 -6.52
N ALA A 59 -14.32 2.94 -5.88
CA ALA A 59 -15.78 2.96 -6.05
C ALA A 59 -16.17 3.24 -7.51
N LEU A 60 -15.50 4.16 -8.18
CA LEU A 60 -15.69 4.46 -9.60
C LEU A 60 -15.35 3.25 -10.48
N LEU A 61 -14.20 2.62 -10.25
CA LEU A 61 -13.76 1.43 -10.98
C LEU A 61 -14.72 0.25 -10.77
N ASN A 62 -15.19 0.06 -9.53
CA ASN A 62 -16.19 -0.96 -9.23
C ASN A 62 -17.53 -0.70 -9.96
N GLY A 63 -17.96 0.54 -9.99
CA GLY A 63 -19.16 0.93 -10.77
C GLY A 63 -18.98 0.65 -12.26
N ALA A 64 -17.84 1.00 -12.84
CA ALA A 64 -17.55 0.76 -14.25
C ALA A 64 -17.41 -0.74 -14.58
N VAL A 65 -16.63 -1.48 -13.78
CA VAL A 65 -16.42 -2.93 -13.97
C VAL A 65 -17.71 -3.71 -13.74
N GLY A 66 -18.42 -3.40 -12.64
CA GLY A 66 -19.70 -4.04 -12.33
C GLY A 66 -20.76 -3.76 -13.39
N GLY A 67 -20.92 -2.51 -13.80
CA GLY A 67 -21.91 -2.14 -14.83
C GLY A 67 -21.60 -2.80 -16.19
N LEU A 68 -20.34 -2.88 -16.59
CA LEU A 68 -19.93 -3.58 -17.81
C LEU A 68 -20.16 -5.09 -17.70
N ALA A 69 -19.82 -5.68 -16.56
CA ALA A 69 -20.02 -7.12 -16.32
C ALA A 69 -21.51 -7.49 -16.28
N ASP A 70 -22.36 -6.68 -15.64
CA ASP A 70 -23.81 -6.86 -15.60
C ASP A 70 -24.39 -6.79 -17.01
N TRP A 71 -23.96 -5.83 -17.83
CA TRP A 71 -24.36 -5.72 -19.22
C TRP A 71 -23.94 -6.94 -20.07
N MET A 72 -22.79 -7.55 -19.76
CA MET A 72 -22.31 -8.77 -20.41
C MET A 72 -22.95 -10.06 -19.85
N GLY A 73 -23.83 -9.97 -18.85
CA GLY A 73 -24.50 -11.12 -18.22
C GLY A 73 -23.68 -11.81 -17.11
N PHE A 74 -22.69 -11.14 -16.56
CA PHE A 74 -21.86 -11.61 -15.43
C PHE A 74 -22.11 -10.78 -14.17
N PRO A 75 -23.24 -10.96 -13.47
CA PRO A 75 -23.56 -10.17 -12.29
C PRO A 75 -22.60 -10.45 -11.12
N GLY A 76 -22.33 -9.41 -10.31
CA GLY A 76 -21.54 -9.52 -9.08
C GLY A 76 -20.02 -9.52 -9.29
N VAL A 77 -19.54 -9.14 -10.46
CA VAL A 77 -18.12 -8.94 -10.71
C VAL A 77 -17.71 -7.54 -10.22
N SER A 78 -16.71 -7.49 -9.36
CA SER A 78 -16.10 -6.26 -8.87
C SER A 78 -14.59 -6.28 -9.07
N MET A 79 -13.93 -5.13 -8.92
CA MET A 79 -12.48 -5.05 -8.96
C MET A 79 -11.85 -5.96 -7.89
N GLU A 80 -12.45 -5.99 -6.70
CA GLU A 80 -11.99 -6.86 -5.60
C GLU A 80 -12.09 -8.34 -5.97
N THR A 81 -13.16 -8.75 -6.65
CA THR A 81 -13.34 -10.14 -7.11
C THR A 81 -12.28 -10.51 -8.14
N LEU A 82 -11.99 -9.60 -9.08
CA LEU A 82 -10.97 -9.81 -10.12
C LEU A 82 -9.58 -9.92 -9.48
N LEU A 83 -9.23 -8.99 -8.59
CA LEU A 83 -7.96 -9.02 -7.87
C LEU A 83 -7.84 -10.27 -6.99
N GLY A 84 -8.93 -10.64 -6.30
CA GLY A 84 -8.99 -11.84 -5.49
C GLY A 84 -8.69 -13.11 -6.29
N LYS A 85 -9.27 -13.24 -7.47
CA LYS A 85 -9.02 -14.38 -8.37
C LYS A 85 -7.61 -14.35 -8.97
N ALA A 86 -7.12 -13.18 -9.37
CA ALA A 86 -5.80 -13.04 -9.96
C ALA A 86 -4.67 -13.32 -8.96
N PHE A 87 -4.78 -12.81 -7.73
CA PHE A 87 -3.75 -12.93 -6.70
C PHE A 87 -4.04 -14.03 -5.66
N GLY A 88 -5.21 -14.69 -5.73
CA GLY A 88 -5.55 -15.83 -4.87
C GLY A 88 -4.52 -16.96 -4.90
N PRO A 89 -4.06 -17.41 -6.07
CA PRO A 89 -3.01 -18.42 -6.17
C PRO A 89 -1.70 -17.99 -5.46
N LEU A 90 -1.32 -16.71 -5.56
CA LEU A 90 -0.16 -16.18 -4.85
C LEU A 90 -0.38 -16.22 -3.33
N ALA A 91 -1.56 -15.80 -2.87
CA ALA A 91 -1.91 -15.88 -1.44
C ALA A 91 -1.86 -17.32 -0.92
N TYR A 92 -2.36 -18.27 -1.69
CA TYR A 92 -2.27 -19.69 -1.37
C TYR A 92 -0.83 -20.18 -1.27
N MET A 93 0.04 -19.78 -2.19
CA MET A 93 1.48 -20.10 -2.15
C MET A 93 2.19 -19.51 -0.92
N LEU A 94 1.71 -18.38 -0.40
CA LEU A 94 2.20 -17.79 0.85
C LEU A 94 1.73 -18.56 2.10
N GLY A 95 0.88 -19.57 1.95
CA GLY A 95 0.41 -20.44 3.02
C GLY A 95 -0.96 -20.05 3.60
N VAL A 96 -1.70 -19.18 2.92
CA VAL A 96 -3.11 -18.89 3.22
C VAL A 96 -3.96 -20.11 2.86
N SER A 97 -4.96 -20.43 3.67
CA SER A 97 -5.91 -21.51 3.36
C SER A 97 -6.67 -21.24 2.06
N SER A 98 -7.05 -22.28 1.32
CA SER A 98 -7.81 -22.15 0.08
C SER A 98 -9.13 -21.39 0.26
N GLU A 99 -9.75 -21.52 1.41
CA GLU A 99 -11.00 -20.83 1.78
C GLU A 99 -10.81 -19.30 1.81
N HIS A 100 -9.67 -18.83 2.31
CA HIS A 100 -9.36 -17.40 2.45
C HIS A 100 -8.47 -16.85 1.34
N ALA A 101 -8.05 -17.69 0.37
CA ALA A 101 -7.10 -17.31 -0.66
C ALA A 101 -7.62 -16.16 -1.54
N THR A 102 -8.89 -16.16 -1.89
CA THR A 102 -9.51 -15.08 -2.69
C THR A 102 -9.55 -13.76 -1.92
N PHE A 103 -9.91 -13.80 -0.64
CA PHE A 103 -9.90 -12.62 0.23
C PHE A 103 -8.49 -12.06 0.38
N ALA A 104 -7.53 -12.91 0.70
CA ALA A 104 -6.14 -12.52 0.84
C ALA A 104 -5.55 -12.00 -0.47
N GLY A 105 -5.86 -12.65 -1.58
CA GLY A 105 -5.48 -12.22 -2.93
C GLY A 105 -6.01 -10.84 -3.29
N ASN A 106 -7.26 -10.54 -2.91
CA ASN A 106 -7.83 -9.22 -3.09
C ASN A 106 -7.00 -8.14 -2.37
N LEU A 107 -6.68 -8.34 -1.09
CA LEU A 107 -5.88 -7.38 -0.31
C LEU A 107 -4.46 -7.22 -0.86
N ILE A 108 -3.81 -8.31 -1.26
CA ILE A 108 -2.49 -8.29 -1.90
C ILE A 108 -2.55 -7.53 -3.23
N GLY A 109 -3.59 -7.77 -4.02
CA GLY A 109 -3.81 -7.06 -5.28
C GLY A 109 -4.06 -5.56 -5.09
N GLN A 110 -4.88 -5.18 -4.12
CA GLN A 110 -5.09 -3.77 -3.75
C GLN A 110 -3.79 -3.10 -3.32
N LYS A 111 -2.99 -3.76 -2.48
CA LYS A 111 -1.69 -3.26 -2.08
C LYS A 111 -0.81 -2.98 -3.31
N LEU A 112 -0.72 -3.92 -4.24
CA LEU A 112 0.18 -3.85 -5.38
C LEU A 112 -0.23 -2.74 -6.36
N ILE A 113 -1.53 -2.59 -6.63
CA ILE A 113 -2.07 -1.65 -7.63
C ILE A 113 -2.25 -0.26 -7.02
N LEU A 114 -2.76 -0.17 -5.82
CA LEU A 114 -3.07 1.08 -5.13
C LEU A 114 -1.96 1.43 -4.13
N ASN A 115 -2.13 1.01 -2.90
CA ASN A 115 -1.14 1.11 -1.83
C ASN A 115 -1.50 0.19 -0.66
N GLU A 116 -0.54 0.00 0.25
CA GLU A 116 -0.71 -0.82 1.45
C GLU A 116 -1.76 -0.28 2.40
N PHE A 117 -1.92 1.03 2.47
CA PHE A 117 -2.85 1.65 3.40
C PHE A 117 -4.31 1.29 3.07
N VAL A 118 -4.69 1.33 1.81
CA VAL A 118 -6.03 0.91 1.35
C VAL A 118 -6.27 -0.55 1.69
N ALA A 119 -5.28 -1.41 1.46
CA ALA A 119 -5.36 -2.82 1.80
C ALA A 119 -5.52 -3.03 3.32
N TYR A 120 -4.81 -2.26 4.16
CA TYR A 120 -4.99 -2.31 5.62
C TYR A 120 -6.36 -1.81 6.08
N VAL A 121 -6.91 -0.78 5.46
CA VAL A 121 -8.29 -0.34 5.73
C VAL A 121 -9.28 -1.48 5.44
N GLY A 122 -9.06 -2.22 4.36
CA GLY A 122 -9.85 -3.41 4.04
C GLY A 122 -9.65 -4.57 5.01
N LEU A 123 -8.45 -4.72 5.59
CA LEU A 123 -8.14 -5.75 6.58
C LEU A 123 -8.64 -5.39 7.99
N ALA A 124 -8.67 -4.12 8.36
CA ALA A 124 -8.94 -3.65 9.71
C ALA A 124 -10.20 -4.23 10.37
N PRO A 125 -11.35 -4.35 9.68
CA PRO A 125 -12.57 -4.94 10.27
C PRO A 125 -12.38 -6.38 10.73
N TYR A 126 -11.46 -7.13 10.11
CA TYR A 126 -11.20 -8.55 10.39
C TYR A 126 -10.19 -8.76 11.51
N LEU A 127 -9.51 -7.70 11.96
CA LEU A 127 -8.56 -7.74 13.09
C LEU A 127 -9.25 -7.62 14.45
N ALA A 128 -10.55 -7.37 14.48
CA ALA A 128 -11.31 -7.30 15.70
C ALA A 128 -11.52 -8.70 16.31
N ASP A 129 -12.07 -8.72 17.54
CA ASP A 129 -12.48 -9.96 18.18
C ASP A 129 -13.39 -10.79 17.24
N PRO A 130 -13.17 -12.11 17.09
CA PRO A 130 -13.95 -12.96 16.20
C PRO A 130 -15.47 -12.87 16.41
N ALA A 131 -15.91 -12.68 17.66
CA ALA A 131 -17.33 -12.50 17.97
C ALA A 131 -17.90 -11.20 17.38
N LYS A 132 -17.10 -10.12 17.37
CA LYS A 132 -17.48 -8.84 16.77
C LYS A 132 -17.45 -8.90 15.24
N VAL A 133 -16.49 -9.61 14.67
CA VAL A 133 -16.41 -9.86 13.22
C VAL A 133 -17.66 -10.60 12.74
N ALA A 134 -18.04 -11.69 13.43
CA ALA A 134 -19.24 -12.47 13.11
C ALA A 134 -20.52 -11.65 13.32
N ALA A 135 -20.61 -10.85 14.39
CA ALA A 135 -21.76 -9.97 14.64
C ALA A 135 -21.93 -8.87 13.57
N ALA A 136 -20.84 -8.46 12.92
CA ALA A 136 -20.86 -7.54 11.79
C ALA A 136 -21.21 -8.23 10.45
N GLY A 137 -21.52 -9.54 10.45
CA GLY A 137 -21.82 -10.31 9.24
C GLY A 137 -20.60 -10.61 8.36
N LEU A 138 -19.38 -10.44 8.89
CA LEU A 138 -18.15 -10.71 8.18
C LEU A 138 -17.68 -12.15 8.44
N THR A 139 -16.96 -12.71 7.48
CA THR A 139 -16.33 -14.02 7.63
C THR A 139 -15.18 -13.93 8.63
N VAL A 140 -15.14 -14.82 9.62
CA VAL A 140 -14.03 -14.91 10.55
C VAL A 140 -12.83 -15.53 9.84
N ILE A 141 -11.74 -14.80 9.81
CA ILE A 141 -10.49 -15.22 9.18
C ILE A 141 -9.60 -15.89 10.23
N ASP A 142 -8.96 -16.98 9.85
CA ASP A 142 -8.07 -17.71 10.77
C ASP A 142 -6.84 -16.86 11.16
N PRO A 143 -6.32 -17.03 12.39
CA PRO A 143 -5.20 -16.23 12.91
C PRO A 143 -3.92 -16.34 12.07
N LYS A 144 -3.68 -17.50 11.43
CA LYS A 144 -2.52 -17.69 10.55
C LYS A 144 -2.63 -16.83 9.32
N THR A 145 -3.79 -16.79 8.68
CA THR A 145 -4.06 -15.93 7.51
C THR A 145 -3.95 -14.46 7.88
N LEU A 146 -4.48 -14.02 9.02
CA LEU A 146 -4.33 -12.65 9.51
C LEU A 146 -2.87 -12.28 9.73
N ALA A 147 -2.07 -13.17 10.33
CA ALA A 147 -0.65 -12.96 10.51
C ALA A 147 0.08 -12.84 9.16
N ILE A 148 -0.15 -13.77 8.23
CA ILE A 148 0.44 -13.72 6.87
C ILE A 148 0.09 -12.39 6.19
N LEU A 149 -1.18 -11.98 6.21
CA LEU A 149 -1.62 -10.74 5.59
C LEU A 149 -0.99 -9.51 6.25
N SER A 150 -0.91 -9.47 7.58
CA SER A 150 -0.28 -8.36 8.29
C SER A 150 1.17 -8.15 7.85
N PHE A 151 1.93 -9.22 7.67
CA PHE A 151 3.30 -9.13 7.17
C PHE A 151 3.37 -8.88 5.65
N ALA A 152 2.52 -9.53 4.87
CA ALA A 152 2.51 -9.38 3.42
C ALA A 152 2.16 -7.94 3.00
N LEU A 153 1.31 -7.25 3.75
CA LEU A 153 0.92 -5.87 3.47
C LEU A 153 1.95 -4.83 3.96
N CYS A 154 2.87 -5.20 4.85
CA CYS A 154 3.78 -4.27 5.54
C CYS A 154 4.81 -3.59 4.60
N GLY A 155 5.12 -4.16 3.44
CA GLY A 155 6.14 -3.62 2.53
C GLY A 155 5.60 -2.46 1.67
N PHE A 156 6.37 -1.38 1.54
CA PHE A 156 6.08 -0.27 0.64
C PHE A 156 6.41 -0.65 -0.81
N ALA A 157 5.61 -1.52 -1.40
CA ALA A 157 5.81 -2.06 -2.74
C ALA A 157 4.49 -2.02 -3.53
N ASN A 158 4.26 -0.92 -4.21
CA ASN A 158 3.12 -0.70 -5.09
C ASN A 158 3.54 0.06 -6.35
N ILE A 159 2.71 0.03 -7.38
CA ILE A 159 3.01 0.68 -8.67
C ILE A 159 3.16 2.20 -8.50
N SER A 160 2.35 2.81 -7.64
CA SER A 160 2.42 4.25 -7.40
C SER A 160 3.72 4.67 -6.71
N SER A 161 4.27 3.84 -5.81
CA SER A 161 5.55 4.15 -5.16
C SER A 161 6.75 4.10 -6.12
N ILE A 162 6.69 3.28 -7.17
CA ILE A 162 7.70 3.30 -8.24
C ILE A 162 7.71 4.66 -8.92
N ALA A 163 6.53 5.19 -9.28
CA ALA A 163 6.41 6.50 -9.91
C ALA A 163 6.88 7.64 -8.98
N ILE A 164 6.54 7.58 -7.69
CA ILE A 164 6.98 8.55 -6.68
C ILE A 164 8.51 8.53 -6.54
N LEU A 165 9.10 7.35 -6.43
CA LEU A 165 10.55 7.21 -6.32
C LEU A 165 11.25 7.70 -7.58
N ALA A 166 10.80 7.30 -8.77
CA ALA A 166 11.36 7.75 -10.03
C ALA A 166 11.27 9.28 -10.18
N GLY A 167 10.13 9.87 -9.83
CA GLY A 167 9.96 11.33 -9.83
C GLY A 167 10.86 12.04 -8.83
N SER A 168 11.01 11.48 -7.63
CA SER A 168 11.91 12.03 -6.61
C SER A 168 13.37 11.97 -7.03
N PHE A 169 13.82 10.85 -7.59
CA PHE A 169 15.18 10.72 -8.12
C PHE A 169 15.43 11.66 -9.30
N ALA A 170 14.48 11.79 -10.23
CA ALA A 170 14.61 12.72 -11.34
C ALA A 170 14.70 14.19 -10.90
N SER A 171 14.11 14.55 -9.75
CA SER A 171 14.21 15.91 -9.21
C SER A 171 15.54 16.20 -8.51
N VAL A 172 16.15 15.20 -7.88
CA VAL A 172 17.40 15.33 -7.11
C VAL A 172 18.63 15.04 -7.96
N ALA A 173 18.52 14.12 -8.89
CA ALA A 173 19.62 13.67 -9.76
C ALA A 173 19.14 13.52 -11.21
N PRO A 174 18.86 14.63 -11.92
CA PRO A 174 18.30 14.61 -13.27
C PRO A 174 19.24 14.00 -14.33
N HIS A 175 20.48 13.72 -13.95
CA HIS A 175 21.52 13.13 -14.81
C HIS A 175 21.64 11.59 -14.67
N LEU A 176 20.86 10.98 -13.77
CA LEU A 176 20.76 9.53 -13.62
C LEU A 176 19.54 8.97 -14.36
#